data_1b9172230335c1cf691f47a9fd253b9c
#
_entry.id   1b9172230335c1cf691f47a9fd253b9c
#
_cell.length_a   1.000
_cell.length_b   1.000
_cell.length_c   1.000
_cell.angle_alpha   90.00
_cell.angle_beta   90.00
_cell.angle_gamma   90.00
#
_symmetry.space_group_name_H-M   'P 1'
#
loop_
_entity.id
_entity.type
_entity.pdbx_description
1 polymer ?
#
loop_
_entity_poly.entity_id
_entity_poly.type
_entity_poly.pdbx_seq_one_letter_code
_entity_poly.pdbx_strand_id
1 'polypeptide(L)'
;MEVRRIRPDEVEAYRDVRLRALRLAPYAFSTTFEEASTRSDEEWREFTGRLATSAQMAGFALDRGDGNFGGLVSVRVEAEVGEAGEVSEGEVNQMWLDEDLRGGDWGRALLDACEHFAADAGLERLTLWVAEGNERASRLYARCGYVPTGQTEAFPAGGMEVQLARAIP
;
A
#
# COMPACT_ATOMS: atom_id res chain seq x y z
N MET A 1 8.38 18.02 2.62
CA MET A 1 7.71 16.73 2.31
C MET A 1 7.87 15.80 3.51
N GLU A 2 6.82 15.07 3.86
CA GLU A 2 6.86 14.10 4.96
C GLU A 2 5.92 12.92 4.67
N VAL A 3 6.26 11.76 5.21
CA VAL A 3 5.35 10.60 5.21
C VAL A 3 4.52 10.64 6.49
N ARG A 4 3.22 10.61 6.35
CA ARG A 4 2.28 10.62 7.49
C ARG A 4 0.98 9.89 7.16
N ARG A 5 0.23 9.55 8.18
CA ARG A 5 -1.11 8.97 7.99
C ARG A 5 -2.04 9.98 7.32
N ILE A 6 -2.87 9.50 6.39
CA ILE A 6 -3.92 10.28 5.73
C ILE A 6 -4.94 10.74 6.78
N ARG A 7 -5.50 11.94 6.61
CA ARG A 7 -6.55 12.48 7.48
C ARG A 7 -7.94 12.28 6.86
N PRO A 8 -9.02 12.26 7.67
CA PRO A 8 -10.37 12.01 7.16
C PRO A 8 -10.88 13.05 6.15
N ASP A 9 -10.39 14.28 6.25
CA ASP A 9 -10.76 15.41 5.39
C ASP A 9 -9.93 15.51 4.09
N GLU A 10 -8.97 14.62 3.88
CA GLU A 10 -8.07 14.64 2.70
C GLU A 10 -8.58 13.76 1.54
N VAL A 11 -9.90 13.70 1.36
CA VAL A 11 -10.55 12.83 0.36
C VAL A 11 -10.07 13.15 -1.05
N GLU A 12 -10.02 14.44 -1.42
CA GLU A 12 -9.63 14.86 -2.77
C GLU A 12 -8.15 14.57 -3.05
N ALA A 13 -7.26 14.83 -2.09
CA ALA A 13 -5.83 14.56 -2.24
C ALA A 13 -5.56 13.05 -2.38
N TYR A 14 -6.25 12.22 -1.59
CA TYR A 14 -6.16 10.77 -1.71
C TYR A 14 -6.72 10.26 -3.04
N ARG A 15 -7.92 10.72 -3.44
CA ARG A 15 -8.54 10.38 -4.71
C ARG A 15 -7.63 10.71 -5.89
N ASP A 16 -7.07 11.92 -5.89
CA ASP A 16 -6.19 12.38 -6.97
C ASP A 16 -4.95 11.50 -7.11
N VAL A 17 -4.19 11.27 -6.03
CA VAL A 17 -2.99 10.41 -6.09
C VAL A 17 -3.33 8.97 -6.46
N ARG A 18 -4.47 8.44 -5.97
CA ARG A 18 -4.89 7.08 -6.30
C ARG A 18 -5.26 6.92 -7.76
N LEU A 19 -6.07 7.83 -8.31
CA LEU A 19 -6.44 7.81 -9.73
C LEU A 19 -5.23 8.02 -10.64
N ARG A 20 -4.30 8.89 -10.25
CA ARG A 20 -3.04 9.11 -10.97
C ARG A 20 -2.19 7.83 -10.98
N ALA A 21 -2.05 7.14 -9.85
CA ALA A 21 -1.33 5.88 -9.75
C ALA A 21 -1.93 4.81 -10.68
N LEU A 22 -3.25 4.62 -10.65
CA LEU A 22 -3.97 3.65 -11.48
C LEU A 22 -3.84 3.94 -12.98
N ARG A 23 -3.85 5.23 -13.36
CA ARG A 23 -3.70 5.65 -14.76
C ARG A 23 -2.28 5.41 -15.28
N LEU A 24 -1.26 5.72 -14.46
CA LEU A 24 0.14 5.70 -14.88
C LEU A 24 0.81 4.33 -14.74
N ALA A 25 0.27 3.45 -13.89
CA ALA A 25 0.80 2.11 -13.67
C ALA A 25 -0.31 1.04 -13.56
N PRO A 26 -1.16 0.88 -14.58
CA PRO A 26 -2.24 -0.12 -14.55
C PRO A 26 -1.74 -1.56 -14.35
N TYR A 27 -0.49 -1.82 -14.70
CA TYR A 27 0.18 -3.12 -14.52
C TYR A 27 0.59 -3.43 -13.06
N ALA A 28 0.46 -2.48 -12.15
CA ALA A 28 0.91 -2.62 -10.77
C ALA A 28 -0.25 -2.81 -9.77
N PHE A 29 -1.50 -2.74 -10.22
CA PHE A 29 -2.66 -2.76 -9.33
C PHE A 29 -3.77 -3.66 -9.88
N SER A 30 -4.42 -4.41 -9.00
CA SER A 30 -5.59 -5.23 -9.35
C SER A 30 -6.84 -4.40 -9.62
N THR A 31 -7.00 -3.24 -8.95
CA THR A 31 -8.08 -2.29 -9.27
C THR A 31 -7.71 -1.48 -10.50
N THR A 32 -8.63 -1.33 -11.44
CA THR A 32 -8.43 -0.51 -12.63
C THR A 32 -8.78 0.97 -12.40
N PHE A 33 -8.28 1.85 -13.29
CA PHE A 33 -8.64 3.27 -13.28
C PHE A 33 -10.15 3.45 -13.52
N GLU A 34 -10.73 2.68 -14.45
CA GLU A 34 -12.16 2.72 -14.79
C GLU A 34 -13.02 2.38 -13.57
N GLU A 35 -12.72 1.28 -12.89
CA GLU A 35 -13.43 0.88 -11.66
C GLU A 35 -13.34 1.95 -10.58
N ALA A 36 -12.15 2.49 -10.33
CA ALA A 36 -11.99 3.53 -9.32
C ALA A 36 -12.69 4.84 -9.70
N SER A 37 -12.74 5.18 -11.00
CA SER A 37 -13.37 6.40 -11.50
C SER A 37 -14.89 6.39 -11.36
N THR A 38 -15.52 5.21 -11.24
CA THR A 38 -16.97 5.08 -11.06
C THR A 38 -17.41 5.19 -9.60
N ARG A 39 -16.47 5.23 -8.65
CA ARG A 39 -16.80 5.39 -7.23
C ARG A 39 -17.46 6.73 -6.97
N SER A 40 -18.52 6.73 -6.17
CA SER A 40 -19.19 7.94 -5.70
C SER A 40 -18.32 8.73 -4.71
N ASP A 41 -18.65 10.00 -4.52
CA ASP A 41 -17.98 10.84 -3.51
C ASP A 41 -18.15 10.27 -2.09
N GLU A 42 -19.27 9.59 -1.82
CA GLU A 42 -19.52 8.91 -0.55
C GLU A 42 -18.56 7.74 -0.34
N GLU A 43 -18.37 6.88 -1.34
CA GLU A 43 -17.44 5.76 -1.27
C GLU A 43 -15.99 6.24 -1.09
N TRP A 44 -15.57 7.33 -1.75
CA TRP A 44 -14.26 7.93 -1.54
C TRP A 44 -14.10 8.46 -0.12
N ARG A 45 -15.12 9.13 0.41
CA ARG A 45 -15.13 9.69 1.78
C ARG A 45 -15.05 8.59 2.83
N GLU A 46 -15.88 7.55 2.69
CA GLU A 46 -15.90 6.41 3.59
C GLU A 46 -14.55 5.68 3.60
N PHE A 47 -14.00 5.38 2.42
CA PHE A 47 -12.73 4.67 2.33
C PHE A 47 -11.56 5.50 2.90
N THR A 48 -11.50 6.81 2.59
CA THR A 48 -10.49 7.72 3.16
C THR A 48 -10.61 7.78 4.68
N GLY A 49 -11.82 7.86 5.20
CA GLY A 49 -12.09 7.82 6.64
C GLY A 49 -11.56 6.55 7.30
N ARG A 50 -11.76 5.40 6.67
CA ARG A 50 -11.22 4.11 7.15
C ARG A 50 -9.69 4.09 7.16
N LEU A 51 -9.04 4.55 6.09
CA LEU A 51 -7.58 4.67 6.01
C LEU A 51 -7.02 5.57 7.13
N ALA A 52 -7.77 6.63 7.46
CA ALA A 52 -7.36 7.61 8.45
C ALA A 52 -7.51 7.14 9.91
N THR A 53 -8.56 6.38 10.23
CA THR A 53 -8.97 6.17 11.63
C THR A 53 -9.12 4.71 12.05
N SER A 54 -9.18 3.76 11.12
CA SER A 54 -9.38 2.35 11.47
C SER A 54 -8.16 1.77 12.22
N ALA A 55 -8.43 0.85 13.16
CA ALA A 55 -7.41 0.01 13.76
C ALA A 55 -7.03 -1.19 12.87
N GLN A 56 -7.88 -1.55 11.89
CA GLN A 56 -7.70 -2.69 10.99
C GLN A 56 -7.06 -2.31 9.66
N MET A 57 -6.89 -1.01 9.38
CA MET A 57 -6.20 -0.53 8.20
C MET A 57 -5.67 0.88 8.40
N ALA A 58 -4.61 1.20 7.67
CA ALA A 58 -4.08 2.55 7.61
C ALA A 58 -3.65 2.92 6.20
N GLY A 59 -3.81 4.20 5.85
CA GLY A 59 -3.24 4.78 4.64
C GLY A 59 -2.21 5.82 5.01
N PHE A 60 -1.05 5.76 4.36
CA PHE A 60 0.01 6.75 4.51
C PHE A 60 0.28 7.44 3.19
N ALA A 61 0.51 8.72 3.23
CA ALA A 61 0.82 9.53 2.07
C ALA A 61 2.15 10.26 2.24
N LEU A 62 2.85 10.46 1.13
CA LEU A 62 3.94 11.42 1.05
C LEU A 62 3.34 12.79 0.76
N ASP A 63 3.19 13.60 1.80
CA ASP A 63 2.66 14.94 1.72
C ASP A 63 3.72 15.89 1.15
N ARG A 64 3.37 16.58 0.04
CA ARG A 64 4.24 17.58 -0.59
C ARG A 64 4.28 18.92 0.16
N GLY A 65 3.31 19.15 1.08
CA GLY A 65 3.17 20.39 1.85
C GLY A 65 2.35 21.47 1.15
N ASP A 66 1.79 21.18 -0.02
CA ASP A 66 0.95 22.07 -0.82
C ASP A 66 -0.50 21.60 -0.96
N GLY A 67 -0.90 20.62 -0.15
CA GLY A 67 -2.20 19.98 -0.20
C GLY A 67 -2.28 18.79 -1.17
N ASN A 68 -1.18 18.45 -1.85
CA ASN A 68 -1.10 17.33 -2.76
C ASN A 68 -0.23 16.19 -2.18
N PHE A 69 -0.55 14.96 -2.59
CA PHE A 69 0.25 13.79 -2.27
C PHE A 69 1.14 13.38 -3.44
N GLY A 70 2.42 13.17 -3.16
CA GLY A 70 3.40 12.66 -4.12
C GLY A 70 3.56 11.14 -4.11
N GLY A 71 2.88 10.47 -3.19
CA GLY A 71 2.89 9.02 -3.07
C GLY A 71 1.91 8.53 -2.03
N LEU A 72 1.63 7.24 -2.06
CA LEU A 72 0.76 6.59 -1.09
C LEU A 72 1.17 5.13 -0.87
N VAL A 73 0.71 4.59 0.25
CA VAL A 73 0.71 3.17 0.59
C VAL A 73 -0.43 2.92 1.56
N SER A 74 -0.96 1.73 1.59
CA SER A 74 -1.89 1.30 2.63
C SER A 74 -1.48 -0.05 3.20
N VAL A 75 -1.90 -0.32 4.42
CA VAL A 75 -1.75 -1.60 5.09
C VAL A 75 -3.09 -2.01 5.67
N ARG A 76 -3.41 -3.30 5.59
CA ARG A 76 -4.64 -3.90 6.12
C ARG A 76 -4.29 -5.12 6.95
N VAL A 77 -4.92 -5.28 8.10
CA VAL A 77 -4.85 -6.51 8.89
C VAL A 77 -5.64 -7.61 8.16
N GLU A 78 -5.00 -8.74 7.84
CA GLU A 78 -5.62 -9.83 7.05
C GLU A 78 -6.22 -10.92 7.93
N ALA A 79 -5.59 -11.24 9.04
CA ALA A 79 -6.09 -12.24 9.96
C ALA A 79 -6.03 -11.73 11.39
N GLU A 80 -7.17 -11.71 12.07
CA GLU A 80 -7.16 -11.76 13.52
C GLU A 80 -6.69 -13.16 13.92
N VAL A 81 -5.87 -13.22 14.96
CA VAL A 81 -5.38 -14.48 15.53
C VAL A 81 -6.56 -15.44 15.76
N GLY A 82 -6.82 -16.30 14.79
CA GLY A 82 -7.73 -17.41 14.90
C GLY A 82 -6.92 -18.67 15.14
N GLU A 83 -7.22 -19.47 16.09
CA GLU A 83 -6.63 -20.75 16.50
C GLU A 83 -5.10 -20.79 16.67
N ALA A 84 -4.64 -21.47 17.72
CA ALA A 84 -3.23 -21.53 18.13
C ALA A 84 -2.31 -21.96 16.97
N GLY A 85 -1.49 -21.02 16.48
CA GLY A 85 -0.44 -21.31 15.51
C GLY A 85 -0.51 -20.49 14.20
N GLU A 86 -1.55 -19.66 13.99
CA GLU A 86 -1.57 -18.73 12.86
C GLU A 86 -0.80 -17.46 13.18
N VAL A 87 0.09 -17.08 12.27
CA VAL A 87 0.87 -15.85 12.34
C VAL A 87 -0.07 -14.68 12.02
N SER A 88 -0.15 -13.68 12.92
CA SER A 88 -0.92 -12.48 12.65
C SER A 88 -0.22 -11.65 11.57
N GLU A 89 -0.92 -11.39 10.47
CA GLU A 89 -0.32 -10.71 9.34
C GLU A 89 -1.16 -9.56 8.81
N GLY A 90 -0.48 -8.63 8.17
CA GLY A 90 -1.08 -7.55 7.42
C GLY A 90 -0.58 -7.55 5.98
N GLU A 91 -1.40 -7.00 5.09
CA GLU A 91 -1.06 -6.86 3.68
C GLU A 91 -0.81 -5.40 3.32
N VAL A 92 0.33 -5.14 2.70
CA VAL A 92 0.68 -3.83 2.14
C VAL A 92 0.10 -3.72 0.73
N ASN A 93 -0.64 -2.65 0.49
CA ASN A 93 -1.32 -2.38 -0.77
C ASN A 93 -1.06 -0.95 -1.27
N GLN A 94 -1.44 -0.66 -2.51
CA GLN A 94 -1.50 0.67 -3.09
C GLN A 94 -0.16 1.42 -3.13
N MET A 95 0.98 0.72 -3.03
CA MET A 95 2.29 1.36 -3.03
C MET A 95 2.56 2.11 -4.33
N TRP A 96 2.72 3.43 -4.23
CA TRP A 96 2.97 4.32 -5.36
C TRP A 96 3.81 5.52 -4.97
N LEU A 97 4.67 5.96 -5.89
CA LEU A 97 5.36 7.25 -5.86
C LEU A 97 5.32 7.89 -7.23
N ASP A 98 5.10 9.20 -7.27
CA ASP A 98 5.30 10.01 -8.46
C ASP A 98 6.73 9.84 -8.99
N GLU A 99 6.91 9.99 -10.28
CA GLU A 99 8.16 9.65 -10.95
C GLU A 99 9.36 10.46 -10.43
N ASP A 100 9.15 11.74 -10.16
CA ASP A 100 10.16 12.68 -9.63
C ASP A 100 10.63 12.35 -8.20
N LEU A 101 9.90 11.50 -7.49
CA LEU A 101 10.17 11.09 -6.11
C LEU A 101 10.78 9.69 -5.99
N ARG A 102 10.97 9.01 -7.11
CA ARG A 102 11.52 7.66 -7.15
C ARG A 102 13.04 7.67 -7.07
N GLY A 103 13.61 6.54 -6.62
CA GLY A 103 15.06 6.34 -6.54
C GLY A 103 15.73 6.87 -5.27
N GLY A 104 14.99 7.64 -4.45
CA GLY A 104 15.41 8.07 -3.12
C GLY A 104 14.82 7.22 -1.99
N ASP A 105 14.76 7.80 -0.80
CA ASP A 105 14.35 7.10 0.44
C ASP A 105 12.83 7.12 0.69
N TRP A 106 12.04 7.83 -0.11
CA TRP A 106 10.61 7.96 0.11
C TRP A 106 9.84 6.65 0.04
N GLY A 107 10.26 5.75 -0.86
CA GLY A 107 9.65 4.42 -0.94
C GLY A 107 9.88 3.61 0.33
N ARG A 108 11.07 3.69 0.90
CA ARG A 108 11.38 3.09 2.20
C ARG A 108 10.57 3.73 3.32
N ALA A 109 10.53 5.05 3.37
CA ALA A 109 9.78 5.77 4.40
C ALA A 109 8.27 5.41 4.41
N LEU A 110 7.66 5.19 3.24
CA LEU A 110 6.28 4.71 3.13
C LEU A 110 6.12 3.29 3.71
N LEU A 111 7.05 2.38 3.39
CA LEU A 111 7.02 1.01 3.94
C LEU A 111 7.29 1.01 5.44
N ASP A 112 8.24 1.82 5.93
CA ASP A 112 8.53 1.96 7.37
C ASP A 112 7.28 2.43 8.15
N ALA A 113 6.44 3.30 7.55
CA ALA A 113 5.17 3.70 8.16
C ALA A 113 4.18 2.53 8.30
N CYS A 114 4.11 1.64 7.30
CA CYS A 114 3.32 0.41 7.38
C CYS A 114 3.85 -0.54 8.46
N GLU A 115 5.18 -0.65 8.59
CA GLU A 115 5.83 -1.50 9.60
C GLU A 115 5.57 -1.00 11.02
N HIS A 116 5.62 0.32 11.25
CA HIS A 116 5.26 0.90 12.54
C HIS A 116 3.79 0.62 12.88
N PHE A 117 2.88 0.80 11.92
CA PHE A 117 1.48 0.44 12.13
C PHE A 117 1.30 -1.04 12.48
N ALA A 118 2.00 -1.93 11.77
CA ALA A 118 1.96 -3.36 12.00
C ALA A 118 2.47 -3.73 13.41
N ALA A 119 3.59 -3.14 13.83
CA ALA A 119 4.14 -3.34 15.17
C ALA A 119 3.18 -2.85 16.27
N ASP A 120 2.58 -1.66 16.09
CA ASP A 120 1.59 -1.11 17.03
C ASP A 120 0.31 -1.96 17.10
N ALA A 121 -0.07 -2.59 15.98
CA ALA A 121 -1.20 -3.51 15.89
C ALA A 121 -0.88 -4.94 16.38
N GLY A 122 0.38 -5.22 16.76
CA GLY A 122 0.82 -6.54 17.23
C GLY A 122 0.91 -7.59 16.12
N LEU A 123 1.09 -7.16 14.86
CA LEU A 123 1.27 -8.07 13.75
C LEU A 123 2.72 -8.61 13.73
N GLU A 124 2.86 -9.88 13.37
CA GLU A 124 4.16 -10.56 13.32
C GLU A 124 4.79 -10.50 11.92
N ARG A 125 3.98 -10.23 10.89
CA ARG A 125 4.42 -10.25 9.50
C ARG A 125 3.63 -9.27 8.64
N LEU A 126 4.32 -8.64 7.68
CA LEU A 126 3.71 -7.96 6.55
C LEU A 126 3.94 -8.75 5.26
N THR A 127 2.91 -8.84 4.45
CA THR A 127 2.95 -9.41 3.09
C THR A 127 2.61 -8.36 2.05
N LEU A 128 2.99 -8.61 0.82
CA LEU A 128 2.58 -7.84 -0.34
C LEU A 128 2.68 -8.69 -1.61
N TRP A 129 1.95 -8.29 -2.63
CA TRP A 129 2.02 -8.89 -3.95
C TRP A 129 2.70 -7.94 -4.94
N VAL A 130 3.53 -8.49 -5.80
CA VAL A 130 4.22 -7.73 -6.87
C VAL A 130 4.14 -8.49 -8.18
N ALA A 131 3.71 -7.79 -9.25
CA ALA A 131 3.65 -8.37 -10.58
C ALA A 131 5.04 -8.80 -11.06
N GLU A 132 5.13 -10.00 -11.64
CA GLU A 132 6.33 -10.46 -12.30
C GLU A 132 6.77 -9.44 -13.37
N GLY A 133 8.07 -9.14 -13.42
CA GLY A 133 8.62 -8.13 -14.32
C GLY A 133 8.59 -6.70 -13.77
N ASN A 134 7.92 -6.42 -12.64
CA ASN A 134 8.03 -5.13 -11.96
C ASN A 134 9.34 -5.06 -11.13
N GLU A 135 10.47 -5.07 -11.83
CA GLU A 135 11.79 -5.10 -11.22
C GLU A 135 12.09 -3.91 -10.31
N ARG A 136 11.50 -2.74 -10.59
CA ARG A 136 11.69 -1.55 -9.76
C ARG A 136 11.11 -1.77 -8.36
N ALA A 137 9.86 -2.22 -8.30
CA ALA A 137 9.19 -2.52 -7.03
C ALA A 137 9.90 -3.67 -6.31
N SER A 138 10.25 -4.74 -7.02
CA SER A 138 10.97 -5.88 -6.45
C SER A 138 12.30 -5.48 -5.81
N ARG A 139 13.08 -4.60 -6.47
CA ARG A 139 14.32 -4.06 -5.88
C ARG A 139 14.09 -3.21 -4.64
N LEU A 140 13.02 -2.41 -4.61
CA LEU A 140 12.65 -1.63 -3.43
C LEU A 140 12.32 -2.56 -2.27
N TYR A 141 11.42 -3.52 -2.47
CA TYR A 141 10.99 -4.46 -1.44
C TYR A 141 12.17 -5.30 -0.91
N ALA A 142 13.04 -5.80 -1.78
CA ALA A 142 14.23 -6.55 -1.37
C ALA A 142 15.16 -5.70 -0.49
N ARG A 143 15.39 -4.42 -0.83
CA ARG A 143 16.19 -3.50 0.02
C ARG A 143 15.52 -3.22 1.36
N CYS A 144 14.19 -3.31 1.43
CA CYS A 144 13.42 -3.18 2.67
C CYS A 144 13.27 -4.50 3.43
N GLY A 145 13.95 -5.58 3.00
CA GLY A 145 13.98 -6.86 3.73
C GLY A 145 12.78 -7.78 3.46
N TYR A 146 11.98 -7.50 2.44
CA TYR A 146 10.95 -8.43 1.99
C TYR A 146 11.58 -9.55 1.17
N VAL A 147 11.15 -10.78 1.44
CA VAL A 147 11.63 -12.01 0.77
C VAL A 147 10.46 -12.80 0.18
N PRO A 148 10.68 -13.54 -0.93
CA PRO A 148 9.64 -14.37 -1.51
C PRO A 148 9.11 -15.43 -0.54
N THR A 149 7.78 -15.61 -0.49
CA THR A 149 7.14 -16.69 0.29
C THR A 149 7.05 -17.99 -0.50
N GLY A 150 7.21 -17.94 -1.82
CA GLY A 150 6.96 -19.03 -2.74
C GLY A 150 5.53 -19.07 -3.28
N GLN A 151 4.64 -18.22 -2.79
CA GLN A 151 3.27 -18.11 -3.32
C GLN A 151 3.25 -17.25 -4.59
N THR A 152 2.45 -17.68 -5.56
CA THR A 152 2.19 -16.97 -6.81
C THR A 152 0.70 -17.06 -7.14
N GLU A 153 0.16 -16.03 -7.78
CA GLU A 153 -1.21 -16.06 -8.29
C GLU A 153 -1.31 -15.33 -9.64
N ALA A 154 -2.41 -15.57 -10.35
CA ALA A 154 -2.67 -14.89 -11.61
C ALA A 154 -3.00 -13.42 -11.36
N PHE A 155 -2.30 -12.51 -12.05
CA PHE A 155 -2.57 -11.10 -11.95
C PHE A 155 -3.75 -10.71 -12.86
N PRO A 156 -4.75 -9.96 -12.38
CA PRO A 156 -5.95 -9.64 -13.17
C PRO A 156 -5.68 -8.95 -14.50
N ALA A 157 -4.64 -8.13 -14.59
CA ALA A 157 -4.23 -7.45 -15.82
C ALA A 157 -3.40 -8.33 -16.76
N GLY A 158 -3.20 -9.61 -16.44
CA GLY A 158 -2.40 -10.59 -17.17
C GLY A 158 -1.02 -10.84 -16.57
N GLY A 159 -0.53 -12.06 -16.70
CA GLY A 159 0.71 -12.52 -16.08
C GLY A 159 0.49 -13.06 -14.67
N MET A 160 1.57 -13.12 -13.91
CA MET A 160 1.60 -13.63 -12.54
C MET A 160 2.07 -12.55 -11.59
N GLU A 161 1.68 -12.66 -10.35
CA GLU A 161 2.29 -11.92 -9.24
C GLU A 161 2.86 -12.88 -8.19
N VAL A 162 3.86 -12.41 -7.50
CA VAL A 162 4.57 -13.18 -6.46
C VAL A 162 4.35 -12.51 -5.12
N GLN A 163 4.16 -13.32 -4.08
CA GLN A 163 4.04 -12.81 -2.73
C GLN A 163 5.43 -12.67 -2.08
N LEU A 164 5.64 -11.51 -1.49
CA LEU A 164 6.78 -11.23 -0.63
C LEU A 164 6.31 -11.02 0.79
N ALA A 165 7.17 -11.34 1.77
CA ALA A 165 6.88 -11.14 3.19
C ALA A 165 8.08 -10.59 3.93
N ARG A 166 7.79 -9.87 5.03
CA ARG A 166 8.77 -9.40 6.00
C ARG A 166 8.26 -9.62 7.42
N ALA A 167 9.11 -10.20 8.29
CA ALA A 167 8.83 -10.29 9.72
C ALA A 167 8.87 -8.90 10.36
N ILE A 168 7.96 -8.65 11.27
CA ILE A 168 7.90 -7.44 12.11
C ILE A 168 8.51 -7.81 13.46
N PRO A 169 9.56 -7.08 13.88
CA PRO A 169 10.27 -7.38 15.14
C PRO A 169 9.46 -7.07 16.39
#